data_00c7c3397ab7ee1aba350aa3e037ea97
#
_entry.id   00c7c3397ab7ee1aba350aa3e037ea97
#
_cell.length_a   1.000
_cell.length_b   1.000
_cell.length_c   1.000
_cell.angle_alpha   90.00
_cell.angle_beta   90.00
_cell.angle_gamma   90.00
#
_symmetry.space_group_name_H-M   'P 1'
#
loop_
_entity.id
_entity.type
_entity.pdbx_description
1 polymer ?
#
loop_
_entity_poly.entity_id
_entity_poly.type
_entity_poly.pdbx_seq_one_letter_code
_entity_poly.pdbx_strand_id
1 'polypeptide(L)'
;MNRFIGLASSVAFLAGCYTMQPARGTVSDVGTRMTLDVNDAGRMALGGSMGPEISQIEGQLLGKEAGDYVVAVSAIKLLRGGEQSWSGEKVHIKSEYVSSVYERRFSMGRTVALSAVGVGAIAYLVTRSLKTDPQTGDEPTPGDSSNTTRIPVPQP
;
A
#
# COMPACT_ATOMS: atom_id res chain seq x y z
N MET A 1 1.53 -25.88 2.61
CA MET A 1 1.17 -25.14 1.40
C MET A 1 0.27 -23.93 1.70
N ASN A 2 -0.66 -24.01 2.66
CA ASN A 2 -1.61 -22.91 2.97
C ASN A 2 -1.00 -21.65 3.64
N ARG A 3 0.15 -21.76 4.30
CA ARG A 3 0.81 -20.61 4.97
C ARG A 3 1.39 -19.59 3.98
N PHE A 4 1.86 -20.03 2.82
CA PHE A 4 2.41 -19.16 1.79
C PHE A 4 1.33 -18.40 1.01
N ILE A 5 0.13 -18.98 0.88
CA ILE A 5 -1.00 -18.33 0.22
C ILE A 5 -1.50 -17.14 1.05
N GLY A 6 -1.53 -17.27 2.38
CA GLY A 6 -1.90 -16.17 3.28
C GLY A 6 -0.93 -14.99 3.24
N LEU A 7 0.38 -15.26 3.16
CA LEU A 7 1.41 -14.23 3.08
C LEU A 7 1.39 -13.49 1.75
N ALA A 8 1.26 -14.21 0.64
CA ALA A 8 1.16 -13.63 -0.70
C ALA A 8 -0.09 -12.75 -0.87
N SER A 9 -1.23 -13.17 -0.29
CA SER A 9 -2.47 -12.38 -0.28
C SER A 9 -2.30 -11.08 0.51
N SER A 10 -1.64 -11.10 1.66
CA SER A 10 -1.41 -9.92 2.50
C SER A 10 -0.55 -8.85 1.81
N VAL A 11 0.46 -9.26 1.03
CA VAL A 11 1.34 -8.32 0.29
C VAL A 11 0.61 -7.67 -0.89
N ALA A 12 -0.29 -8.37 -1.55
CA ALA A 12 -1.07 -7.85 -2.67
C ALA A 12 -2.03 -6.70 -2.26
N PHE A 13 -2.51 -6.69 -1.01
CA PHE A 13 -3.39 -5.64 -0.51
C PHE A 13 -2.68 -4.30 -0.26
N LEU A 14 -1.36 -4.28 -0.06
CA LEU A 14 -0.61 -3.04 0.21
C LEU A 14 -0.26 -2.24 -1.05
N ALA A 15 -0.26 -2.86 -2.22
CA ALA A 15 0.20 -2.22 -3.46
C ALA A 15 -0.84 -1.33 -4.17
N GLY A 16 -2.10 -1.35 -3.77
CA GLY A 16 -3.23 -0.79 -4.54
C GLY A 16 -3.77 0.58 -4.12
N CYS A 17 -3.22 1.23 -3.11
CA CYS A 17 -3.88 2.39 -2.47
C CYS A 17 -3.66 3.74 -3.15
N TYR A 18 -2.77 3.84 -4.14
CA TYR A 18 -2.47 5.11 -4.80
C TYR A 18 -2.76 5.04 -6.30
N THR A 19 -3.36 6.09 -6.83
CA THR A 19 -3.56 6.29 -8.27
C THR A 19 -2.96 7.62 -8.71
N MET A 20 -2.29 7.60 -9.86
CA MET A 20 -1.90 8.80 -10.59
C MET A 20 -3.13 9.32 -11.31
N GLN A 21 -3.56 10.53 -11.02
CA GLN A 21 -4.66 11.18 -11.71
C GLN A 21 -4.17 12.46 -12.36
N PRO A 22 -4.59 12.76 -13.60
CA PRO A 22 -4.35 14.08 -14.18
C PRO A 22 -4.94 15.15 -13.25
N ALA A 23 -4.17 16.17 -12.96
CA ALA A 23 -4.65 17.29 -12.16
C ALA A 23 -5.80 17.96 -12.90
N ARG A 24 -7.02 17.79 -12.41
CA ARG A 24 -8.21 18.44 -12.95
C ARG A 24 -8.38 19.81 -12.31
N GLY A 25 -7.95 20.86 -13.02
CA GLY A 25 -8.16 22.25 -12.58
C GLY A 25 -7.06 22.78 -11.68
N THR A 26 -7.34 23.90 -11.08
CA THR A 26 -6.41 24.72 -10.32
C THR A 26 -5.83 23.96 -9.12
N VAL A 27 -4.55 23.68 -9.24
CA VAL A 27 -3.61 23.50 -8.14
C VAL A 27 -3.93 22.55 -7.00
N SER A 28 -3.17 21.54 -6.99
CA SER A 28 -2.80 20.70 -5.86
C SER A 28 -2.50 21.51 -4.62
N ASP A 29 -2.96 21.04 -3.50
CA ASP A 29 -2.61 21.59 -2.19
C ASP A 29 -1.09 21.48 -1.96
N VAL A 30 -0.51 22.47 -1.32
CA VAL A 30 0.90 22.45 -0.88
C VAL A 30 1.15 21.16 -0.09
N GLY A 31 2.26 20.49 -0.38
CA GLY A 31 2.58 19.21 0.23
C GLY A 31 2.14 17.99 -0.59
N THR A 32 1.37 18.17 -1.66
CA THR A 32 0.94 17.06 -2.53
C THR A 32 2.11 16.53 -3.36
N ARG A 33 2.25 15.22 -3.43
CA ARG A 33 3.19 14.57 -4.36
C ARG A 33 2.63 14.64 -5.76
N MET A 34 3.48 15.13 -6.68
CA MET A 34 3.13 15.33 -8.07
C MET A 34 4.22 14.84 -9.00
N THR A 35 3.81 14.58 -10.23
CA THR A 35 4.69 14.28 -11.36
C THR A 35 4.40 15.30 -12.45
N LEU A 36 5.43 15.96 -12.91
CA LEU A 36 5.38 16.94 -13.99
C LEU A 36 6.00 16.33 -15.25
N ASP A 37 5.23 16.20 -16.32
CA ASP A 37 5.77 15.84 -17.63
C ASP A 37 6.42 17.06 -18.26
N VAL A 38 7.68 16.95 -18.63
CA VAL A 38 8.47 18.03 -19.19
C VAL A 38 8.35 18.03 -20.70
N ASN A 39 7.99 19.18 -21.28
CA ASN A 39 7.95 19.38 -22.74
C ASN A 39 9.33 19.66 -23.33
N ASP A 40 9.41 19.82 -24.65
CA ASP A 40 10.69 20.06 -25.35
C ASP A 40 11.39 21.35 -24.89
N ALA A 41 10.63 22.42 -24.68
CA ALA A 41 11.18 23.68 -24.19
C ALA A 41 11.77 23.53 -22.78
N GLY A 42 11.06 22.79 -21.91
CA GLY A 42 11.53 22.46 -20.58
C GLY A 42 12.80 21.60 -20.59
N ARG A 43 12.88 20.61 -21.50
CA ARG A 43 14.10 19.77 -21.64
C ARG A 43 15.32 20.61 -22.02
N MET A 44 15.15 21.56 -22.94
CA MET A 44 16.24 22.45 -23.33
C MET A 44 16.64 23.40 -22.19
N ALA A 45 15.66 23.96 -21.48
CA ALA A 45 15.91 24.93 -20.42
C ALA A 45 16.50 24.29 -19.15
N LEU A 46 15.98 23.14 -18.75
CA LEU A 46 16.35 22.44 -17.51
C LEU A 46 17.52 21.45 -17.70
N GLY A 47 17.84 21.09 -18.93
CA GLY A 47 18.87 20.09 -19.23
C GLY A 47 20.25 20.40 -18.68
N GLY A 48 20.59 21.67 -18.57
CA GLY A 48 21.88 22.12 -18.00
C GLY A 48 21.97 21.95 -16.48
N SER A 49 20.86 22.01 -15.76
CA SER A 49 20.81 21.92 -14.30
C SER A 49 20.38 20.55 -13.77
N MET A 50 19.53 19.87 -14.50
CA MET A 50 18.91 18.61 -14.07
C MET A 50 19.34 17.39 -14.89
N GLY A 51 20.17 17.60 -15.90
CA GLY A 51 20.66 16.55 -16.79
C GLY A 51 19.90 16.50 -18.13
N PRO A 52 20.53 15.95 -19.17
CA PRO A 52 19.91 15.83 -20.49
C PRO A 52 18.80 14.80 -20.50
N GLU A 53 17.87 14.97 -21.43
CA GLU A 53 16.81 13.99 -21.73
C GLU A 53 15.77 13.77 -20.60
N ILE A 54 15.48 14.80 -19.80
CA ILE A 54 14.45 14.74 -18.75
C ILE A 54 13.10 14.48 -19.40
N SER A 55 12.36 13.49 -18.90
CA SER A 55 10.98 13.21 -19.31
C SER A 55 9.97 13.63 -18.25
N GLN A 56 10.25 13.30 -16.98
CA GLN A 56 9.36 13.60 -15.86
C GLN A 56 10.14 14.06 -14.65
N ILE A 57 9.54 14.96 -13.88
CA ILE A 57 10.06 15.42 -12.59
C ILE A 57 9.05 15.00 -11.52
N GLU A 58 9.49 14.20 -10.56
CA GLU A 58 8.69 13.78 -9.40
C GLU A 58 9.12 14.57 -8.17
N GLY A 59 8.16 15.05 -7.40
CA GLY A 59 8.45 15.80 -6.20
C GLY A 59 7.22 16.16 -5.39
N GLN A 60 7.42 17.01 -4.40
CA GLN A 60 6.37 17.55 -3.56
C GLN A 60 6.17 19.03 -3.88
N LEU A 61 4.92 19.44 -4.11
CA LEU A 61 4.60 20.84 -4.36
C LEU A 61 4.81 21.65 -3.07
N LEU A 62 5.70 22.62 -3.12
CA LEU A 62 5.90 23.59 -2.05
C LEU A 62 5.04 24.83 -2.20
N GLY A 63 4.62 25.14 -3.43
CA GLY A 63 3.77 26.29 -3.73
C GLY A 63 3.75 26.62 -5.21
N LYS A 64 3.03 27.70 -5.54
CA LYS A 64 3.11 28.37 -6.85
C LYS A 64 3.51 29.81 -6.65
N GLU A 65 4.49 30.25 -7.42
CA GLU A 65 4.95 31.62 -7.43
C GLU A 65 4.82 32.18 -8.84
N ALA A 66 4.05 33.26 -9.01
CA ALA A 66 3.77 33.88 -10.31
C ALA A 66 3.23 32.92 -11.41
N GLY A 67 2.57 31.81 -11.01
CA GLY A 67 2.07 30.79 -11.92
C GLY A 67 3.04 29.62 -12.13
N ASP A 68 4.27 29.72 -11.70
CA ASP A 68 5.28 28.67 -11.79
C ASP A 68 5.21 27.71 -10.61
N TYR A 69 5.63 26.48 -10.83
CA TYR A 69 5.66 25.44 -9.81
C TYR A 69 6.93 25.52 -8.98
N VAL A 70 6.80 25.55 -7.67
CA VAL A 70 7.90 25.39 -6.73
C VAL A 70 7.85 24.00 -6.15
N VAL A 71 8.81 23.15 -6.49
CA VAL A 71 8.78 21.72 -6.19
C VAL A 71 10.06 21.31 -5.45
N ALA A 72 9.88 20.52 -4.38
CA ALA A 72 10.98 19.77 -3.77
C ALA A 72 11.13 18.47 -4.57
N VAL A 73 12.17 18.41 -5.42
CA VAL A 73 12.38 17.32 -6.37
C VAL A 73 12.93 16.09 -5.65
N SER A 74 12.26 14.96 -5.80
CA SER A 74 12.69 13.67 -5.23
C SER A 74 13.28 12.72 -6.27
N ALA A 75 12.83 12.82 -7.52
CA ALA A 75 13.35 11.99 -8.61
C ALA A 75 13.10 12.64 -9.97
N ILE A 76 13.95 12.29 -10.92
CA ILE A 76 13.87 12.69 -12.32
C ILE A 76 13.90 11.42 -13.17
N LYS A 77 12.91 11.26 -14.07
CA LYS A 77 12.92 10.19 -15.06
C LYS A 77 13.44 10.68 -16.38
N LEU A 78 14.19 9.84 -17.06
CA LEU A 78 14.82 10.14 -18.34
C LEU A 78 14.04 9.50 -19.50
N LEU A 79 14.10 10.10 -20.70
CA LEU A 79 13.41 9.63 -21.91
C LEU A 79 13.84 8.22 -22.32
N ARG A 80 15.10 7.89 -22.20
CA ARG A 80 15.64 6.56 -22.56
C ARG A 80 15.50 5.53 -21.47
N GLY A 81 14.74 5.82 -20.43
CA GLY A 81 14.62 5.02 -19.24
C GLY A 81 15.72 5.33 -18.23
N GLY A 82 15.48 4.98 -17.00
CA GLY A 82 16.32 5.34 -15.85
C GLY A 82 15.69 6.45 -15.01
N GLU A 83 16.10 6.45 -13.77
CA GLU A 83 15.65 7.41 -12.75
C GLU A 83 16.85 7.90 -11.98
N GLN A 84 16.90 9.19 -11.77
CA GLN A 84 17.91 9.86 -10.95
C GLN A 84 17.22 10.33 -9.66
N SER A 85 17.70 9.85 -8.52
CA SER A 85 17.22 10.29 -7.21
C SER A 85 17.77 11.65 -6.84
N TRP A 86 16.90 12.49 -6.28
CA TRP A 86 17.21 13.80 -5.75
C TRP A 86 16.85 13.90 -4.27
N SER A 87 17.50 14.80 -3.53
CA SER A 87 17.37 14.88 -2.06
C SER A 87 16.28 15.84 -1.59
N GLY A 88 15.38 16.26 -2.46
CA GLY A 88 14.33 17.22 -2.13
C GLY A 88 14.71 18.67 -2.36
N GLU A 89 15.64 18.93 -3.27
CA GLU A 89 16.05 20.28 -3.61
C GLU A 89 14.87 21.10 -4.14
N LYS A 90 14.78 22.35 -3.67
CA LYS A 90 13.76 23.30 -4.11
C LYS A 90 14.10 23.81 -5.52
N VAL A 91 13.22 23.50 -6.47
CA VAL A 91 13.38 23.94 -7.86
C VAL A 91 12.15 24.74 -8.31
N HIS A 92 12.39 25.82 -9.04
CA HIS A 92 11.35 26.61 -9.71
C HIS A 92 11.22 26.13 -11.15
N ILE A 93 10.05 25.60 -11.48
CA ILE A 93 9.73 25.03 -12.79
C ILE A 93 8.65 25.91 -13.41
N LYS A 94 8.98 26.58 -14.50
CA LYS A 94 8.01 27.40 -15.20
C LYS A 94 6.87 26.55 -15.75
N SER A 95 5.64 27.05 -15.63
CA SER A 95 4.47 26.36 -16.15
C SER A 95 4.54 26.09 -17.64
N GLU A 96 5.22 26.95 -18.42
CA GLU A 96 5.45 26.77 -19.86
C GLU A 96 6.34 25.55 -20.21
N TYR A 97 7.13 25.03 -19.25
CA TYR A 97 7.99 23.86 -19.42
C TYR A 97 7.27 22.53 -19.14
N VAL A 98 6.05 22.59 -18.68
CA VAL A 98 5.26 21.43 -18.26
C VAL A 98 4.15 21.17 -19.26
N SER A 99 4.06 19.94 -19.79
CA SER A 99 3.00 19.52 -20.68
C SER A 99 1.80 18.97 -19.92
N SER A 100 2.04 18.24 -18.84
CA SER A 100 0.99 17.61 -18.03
C SER A 100 1.40 17.51 -16.57
N VAL A 101 0.43 17.62 -15.69
CA VAL A 101 0.61 17.51 -14.24
C VAL A 101 -0.22 16.35 -13.72
N TYR A 102 0.41 15.44 -13.02
CA TYR A 102 -0.26 14.31 -12.37
C TYR A 102 -0.09 14.42 -10.86
N GLU A 103 -1.19 14.25 -10.14
CA GLU A 103 -1.20 14.21 -8.69
C GLU A 103 -1.31 12.77 -8.20
N ARG A 104 -0.50 12.45 -7.19
CA ARG A 104 -0.63 11.18 -6.50
C ARG A 104 -1.68 11.31 -5.41
N ARG A 105 -2.91 10.93 -5.72
CA ARG A 105 -4.02 10.95 -4.76
C ARG A 105 -4.26 9.58 -4.13
N PHE A 106 -4.56 9.61 -2.85
CA PHE A 106 -5.00 8.43 -2.13
C PHE A 106 -6.41 8.04 -2.59
N SER A 107 -6.57 6.82 -3.08
CA SER A 107 -7.87 6.33 -3.57
C SER A 107 -8.68 5.75 -2.40
N MET A 108 -9.41 6.61 -1.68
CA MET A 108 -10.29 6.18 -0.58
C MET A 108 -11.27 5.09 -1.00
N GLY A 109 -11.85 5.19 -2.20
CA GLY A 109 -12.82 4.21 -2.69
C GLY A 109 -12.25 2.80 -2.82
N ARG A 110 -11.01 2.67 -3.30
CA ARG A 110 -10.34 1.36 -3.40
C ARG A 110 -9.98 0.80 -2.03
N THR A 111 -9.51 1.64 -1.12
CA THR A 111 -9.17 1.22 0.24
C THR A 111 -10.41 0.74 0.99
N VAL A 112 -11.53 1.47 0.91
CA VAL A 112 -12.79 1.07 1.54
C VAL A 112 -13.32 -0.22 0.93
N ALA A 113 -13.27 -0.38 -0.40
CA ALA A 113 -13.72 -1.61 -1.05
C ALA A 113 -12.88 -2.83 -0.63
N LEU A 114 -11.56 -2.68 -0.59
CA LEU A 114 -10.65 -3.75 -0.18
C LEU A 114 -10.81 -4.11 1.30
N SER A 115 -10.97 -3.12 2.18
CA SER A 115 -11.20 -3.37 3.60
C SER A 115 -12.54 -4.06 3.85
N ALA A 116 -13.60 -3.70 3.14
CA ALA A 116 -14.90 -4.36 3.24
C ALA A 116 -14.82 -5.83 2.82
N VAL A 117 -14.11 -6.16 1.73
CA VAL A 117 -13.88 -7.54 1.30
C VAL A 117 -13.06 -8.31 2.33
N GLY A 118 -11.99 -7.71 2.87
CA GLY A 118 -11.15 -8.35 3.88
C GLY A 118 -11.90 -8.66 5.17
N VAL A 119 -12.66 -7.71 5.71
CA VAL A 119 -13.48 -7.90 6.92
C VAL A 119 -14.58 -8.91 6.66
N GLY A 120 -15.25 -8.85 5.49
CA GLY A 120 -16.28 -9.82 5.11
C GLY A 120 -15.76 -11.25 5.03
N ALA A 121 -14.57 -11.46 4.45
CA ALA A 121 -13.94 -12.77 4.37
C ALA A 121 -13.57 -13.32 5.75
N ILE A 122 -13.03 -12.51 6.65
CA ILE A 122 -12.72 -12.91 8.02
C ILE A 122 -14.01 -13.29 8.78
N ALA A 123 -15.03 -12.43 8.71
CA ALA A 123 -16.33 -12.72 9.35
C ALA A 123 -16.94 -14.01 8.84
N TYR A 124 -16.89 -14.27 7.53
CA TYR A 124 -17.36 -15.51 6.93
C TYR A 124 -16.59 -16.74 7.44
N LEU A 125 -15.27 -16.67 7.52
CA LEU A 125 -14.45 -17.78 8.03
C LEU A 125 -14.73 -18.05 9.51
N VAL A 126 -14.87 -17.02 10.33
CA VAL A 126 -15.19 -17.15 11.75
C VAL A 126 -16.58 -17.77 11.94
N THR A 127 -17.58 -17.28 11.23
CA THR A 127 -18.95 -17.86 11.33
C THR A 127 -19.02 -19.31 10.85
N ARG A 128 -18.22 -19.66 9.82
CA ARG A 128 -18.13 -21.04 9.35
C ARG A 128 -17.45 -21.95 10.37
N SER A 129 -16.36 -21.49 11.01
CA SER A 129 -15.66 -22.25 12.06
C SER A 129 -16.56 -22.50 13.28
N LEU A 130 -17.35 -21.50 13.68
CA LEU A 130 -18.28 -21.64 14.80
C LEU A 130 -19.47 -22.55 14.50
N LYS A 131 -19.84 -22.73 13.23
CA LYS A 131 -20.91 -23.65 12.82
C LYS A 131 -20.45 -25.11 12.62
N THR A 132 -19.15 -25.37 12.67
CA THR A 132 -18.59 -26.71 12.43
C THR A 132 -18.39 -27.49 13.73
N ASP A 133 -18.84 -27.01 14.88
CA ASP A 133 -18.90 -27.76 16.14
C ASP A 133 -20.34 -28.00 16.61
N PRO A 134 -21.03 -29.04 16.13
CA PRO A 134 -21.87 -29.85 16.95
C PRO A 134 -20.99 -31.00 17.45
N GLN A 135 -20.04 -30.69 18.33
CA GLN A 135 -19.25 -31.70 18.98
C GLN A 135 -20.17 -32.45 19.93
N THR A 136 -20.48 -33.66 19.55
CA THR A 136 -20.76 -34.76 20.42
C THR A 136 -19.91 -34.68 21.67
N GLY A 137 -20.51 -34.24 22.77
CA GLY A 137 -19.94 -34.45 24.08
C GLY A 137 -19.91 -35.94 24.37
N ASP A 138 -18.78 -36.56 24.14
CA ASP A 138 -18.41 -37.77 24.86
C ASP A 138 -18.20 -37.35 26.33
N GLU A 139 -19.29 -37.44 27.05
CA GLU A 139 -19.32 -37.46 28.51
C GLU A 139 -18.49 -38.66 28.93
N PRO A 140 -17.38 -38.51 29.65
CA PRO A 140 -16.67 -39.64 30.22
C PRO A 140 -17.56 -40.21 31.30
N THR A 141 -18.14 -41.34 31.00
CA THR A 141 -18.81 -42.21 31.98
C THR A 141 -17.85 -42.44 33.15
N PRO A 142 -18.24 -42.14 34.42
CA PRO A 142 -17.41 -42.47 35.56
C PRO A 142 -17.27 -43.98 35.64
N GLY A 143 -16.11 -44.48 35.24
CA GLY A 143 -15.79 -45.89 35.40
C GLY A 143 -15.78 -46.26 36.87
N ASP A 144 -16.66 -47.19 37.19
CA ASP A 144 -16.74 -47.88 38.44
C ASP A 144 -15.40 -48.60 38.73
N SER A 145 -14.59 -47.96 39.59
CA SER A 145 -13.32 -48.51 40.08
C SER A 145 -13.52 -49.30 41.34
N SER A 146 -14.32 -50.35 41.25
CA SER A 146 -14.34 -51.37 42.29
C SER A 146 -13.27 -52.45 42.05
N ASN A 147 -12.01 -52.10 42.16
CA ASN A 147 -10.94 -53.08 42.23
C ASN A 147 -10.52 -53.23 43.70
N THR A 148 -11.30 -54.04 44.41
CA THR A 148 -10.98 -54.49 45.74
C THR A 148 -9.85 -55.51 45.64
N THR A 149 -8.63 -55.10 45.81
CA THR A 149 -7.45 -55.93 46.01
C THR A 149 -7.58 -56.58 47.37
N ARG A 150 -8.04 -57.83 47.42
CA ARG A 150 -7.96 -58.66 48.63
C ARG A 150 -6.49 -59.04 48.87
N ILE A 151 -5.94 -58.50 49.95
CA ILE A 151 -4.68 -58.94 50.49
C ILE A 151 -4.91 -60.27 51.22
N PRO A 152 -4.16 -61.36 50.92
CA PRO A 152 -4.24 -62.60 51.67
C PRO A 152 -3.57 -62.40 53.05
N VAL A 153 -4.29 -62.64 54.11
CA VAL A 153 -3.75 -62.73 55.48
C VAL A 153 -3.15 -64.10 55.66
N PRO A 154 -1.87 -64.23 56.09
CA PRO A 154 -1.32 -65.52 56.48
C PRO A 154 -1.89 -65.94 57.83
N GLN A 155 -2.39 -67.14 57.90
CA GLN A 155 -2.81 -67.80 59.14
C GLN A 155 -1.65 -68.63 59.68
N PRO A 156 -1.59 -68.85 61.05
CA PRO A 156 -0.46 -69.43 61.79
C PRO A 156 -0.22 -70.93 61.55
#